data_7e55d7dbde62c3d37e8c1d51e5711a83
#
_entry.id   7e55d7dbde62c3d37e8c1d51e5711a83
#
_cell.length_a   1.000
_cell.length_b   1.000
_cell.length_c   1.000
_cell.angle_alpha   90.00
_cell.angle_beta   90.00
_cell.angle_gamma   90.00
#
_symmetry.space_group_name_H-M   'P 1'
#
loop_
_entity.id
_entity.type
_entity.pdbx_description
1 polymer ?
#
loop_
_entity_poly.entity_id
_entity_poly.type
_entity_poly.pdbx_seq_one_letter_code
_entity_poly.pdbx_strand_id
1 'polypeptide(L)'
;MADTLTRLEATIASRKGADPASSYVASLFANGRPKIARKLGEEAVEAIVAALAEDKASLTGEAADMIFHLMVLLADADVPLADVLAELERREGTSGHDEKAGRSA
;
A
#
# COMPACT_ATOMS: atom_id res chain seq x y z
N MET A 1 -10.36 10.24 -7.63
CA MET A 1 -9.70 9.60 -6.49
C MET A 1 -9.54 8.10 -6.67
N ALA A 2 -10.64 7.35 -6.72
CA ALA A 2 -10.58 5.93 -7.04
C ALA A 2 -9.86 5.66 -8.36
N ASP A 3 -10.00 6.57 -9.32
CA ASP A 3 -9.38 6.41 -10.62
C ASP A 3 -7.85 6.39 -10.57
N THR A 4 -7.24 7.22 -9.72
CA THR A 4 -5.78 7.24 -9.58
C THR A 4 -5.27 5.91 -9.03
N LEU A 5 -5.90 5.41 -7.97
CA LEU A 5 -5.50 4.13 -7.38
C LEU A 5 -5.77 2.96 -8.31
N THR A 6 -6.88 3.01 -9.05
CA THR A 6 -7.22 1.97 -10.02
C THR A 6 -6.19 1.92 -11.15
N ARG A 7 -5.76 3.09 -11.64
CA ARG A 7 -4.70 3.16 -12.66
C ARG A 7 -3.38 2.64 -12.12
N LEU A 8 -3.05 2.99 -10.88
CA LEU A 8 -1.84 2.52 -10.23
C LEU A 8 -1.86 0.99 -10.10
N GLU A 9 -2.99 0.44 -9.68
CA GLU A 9 -3.15 -1.01 -9.58
C GLU A 9 -2.89 -1.71 -10.91
N ALA A 10 -3.47 -1.17 -11.99
CA ALA A 10 -3.29 -1.74 -13.33
C ALA A 10 -1.84 -1.63 -13.79
N THR A 11 -1.19 -0.50 -13.53
CA THR A 11 0.20 -0.29 -13.90
C THR A 11 1.10 -1.29 -13.15
N ILE A 12 0.89 -1.44 -11.86
CA ILE A 12 1.67 -2.38 -11.05
C ILE A 12 1.48 -3.81 -11.56
N ALA A 13 0.23 -4.21 -11.82
CA ALA A 13 -0.06 -5.56 -12.33
C ALA A 13 0.65 -5.82 -13.66
N SER A 14 0.75 -4.79 -14.51
CA SER A 14 1.40 -4.91 -15.81
C SER A 14 2.90 -5.15 -15.70
N ARG A 15 3.51 -4.91 -14.55
CA ARG A 15 4.95 -5.10 -14.33
C ARG A 15 5.30 -6.49 -13.79
N LYS A 16 4.32 -7.30 -13.43
CA LYS A 16 4.58 -8.68 -13.03
C LYS A 16 5.20 -9.43 -14.21
N GLY A 17 6.37 -10.03 -13.97
CA GLY A 17 7.08 -10.75 -15.01
C GLY A 17 7.86 -9.86 -15.98
N ALA A 18 7.81 -8.54 -15.83
CA ALA A 18 8.62 -7.64 -16.64
C ALA A 18 10.09 -7.70 -16.22
N ASP A 19 10.97 -7.10 -17.04
CA ASP A 19 12.40 -7.10 -16.77
C ASP A 19 12.72 -6.29 -15.50
N PRO A 20 13.27 -6.91 -14.45
CA PRO A 20 13.64 -6.19 -13.23
C PRO A 20 14.64 -5.05 -13.45
N ALA A 21 15.45 -5.12 -14.49
CA ALA A 21 16.44 -4.08 -14.78
C ALA A 21 15.79 -2.81 -15.33
N SER A 22 14.58 -2.90 -15.88
CA SER A 22 13.90 -1.77 -16.51
C SER A 22 12.76 -1.19 -15.67
N SER A 23 12.41 -1.82 -14.55
CA SER A 23 11.26 -1.38 -13.75
C SER A 23 11.50 -1.67 -12.27
N TYR A 24 11.35 -0.64 -11.45
CA TYR A 24 11.44 -0.77 -10.00
C TYR A 24 10.39 -1.77 -9.48
N VAL A 25 9.15 -1.66 -9.98
CA VAL A 25 8.06 -2.56 -9.57
C VAL A 25 8.40 -4.01 -9.94
N ALA A 26 8.90 -4.23 -11.15
CA ALA A 26 9.32 -5.57 -11.57
C ALA A 26 10.42 -6.12 -10.65
N SER A 27 11.35 -5.26 -10.23
CA SER A 27 12.43 -5.69 -9.32
C SER A 27 11.87 -6.08 -7.95
N LEU A 28 10.85 -5.37 -7.47
CA LEU A 28 10.19 -5.73 -6.20
C LEU A 28 9.54 -7.11 -6.30
N PHE A 29 8.79 -7.36 -7.36
CA PHE A 29 8.18 -8.68 -7.56
C PHE A 29 9.25 -9.78 -7.66
N ALA A 30 10.32 -9.52 -8.36
CA ALA A 30 11.41 -10.50 -8.53
C ALA A 30 12.09 -10.82 -7.21
N ASN A 31 12.21 -9.84 -6.31
CA ASN A 31 12.83 -10.05 -5.00
C ASN A 31 11.91 -10.75 -3.99
N GLY A 32 10.62 -10.80 -4.26
CA GLY A 32 9.68 -11.57 -3.47
C GLY A 32 8.98 -10.80 -2.35
N ARG A 33 7.96 -11.43 -1.79
CA ARG A 33 7.05 -10.78 -0.83
C ARG A 33 7.74 -10.27 0.44
N PRO A 34 8.69 -11.01 1.05
CA PRO A 34 9.36 -10.48 2.24
C PRO A 34 10.04 -9.14 2.01
N LYS A 35 10.66 -8.95 0.84
CA LYS A 35 11.29 -7.68 0.48
C LYS A 35 10.25 -6.58 0.31
N ILE A 36 9.15 -6.89 -0.37
CA ILE A 36 8.05 -5.93 -0.57
C ILE A 36 7.49 -5.49 0.78
N ALA A 37 7.22 -6.44 1.67
CA ALA A 37 6.69 -6.15 3.00
C ALA A 37 7.65 -5.28 3.81
N ARG A 38 8.95 -5.56 3.73
CA ARG A 38 9.97 -4.77 4.42
C ARG A 38 10.00 -3.33 3.89
N LYS A 39 9.88 -3.15 2.58
CA LYS A 39 9.85 -1.81 1.99
C LYS A 39 8.64 -1.02 2.47
N LEU A 40 7.48 -1.66 2.54
CA LEU A 40 6.29 -1.00 3.09
C LEU A 40 6.54 -0.56 4.54
N GLY A 41 7.14 -1.42 5.35
CA GLY A 41 7.46 -1.09 6.73
C GLY A 41 8.41 0.10 6.83
N GLU A 42 9.44 0.15 5.99
CA GLU A 42 10.39 1.25 5.95
C GLU A 42 9.69 2.56 5.60
N GLU A 43 8.83 2.55 4.58
CA GLU A 43 8.10 3.76 4.17
C GLU A 43 7.10 4.21 5.24
N ALA A 44 6.50 3.26 5.97
CA ALA A 44 5.61 3.60 7.07
C ALA A 44 6.37 4.33 8.19
N VAL A 45 7.57 3.86 8.53
CA VAL A 45 8.42 4.52 9.53
C VAL A 45 8.82 5.91 9.04
N GLU A 46 9.19 6.05 7.77
CA GLU A 46 9.56 7.35 7.22
C GLU A 46 8.40 8.33 7.24
N ALA A 47 7.17 7.85 7.00
CA ALA A 47 5.98 8.69 7.12
C ALA A 47 5.76 9.16 8.55
N ILE A 48 5.99 8.28 9.54
CA ILE A 48 5.88 8.63 10.95
C ILE A 48 6.91 9.70 11.31
N VAL A 49 8.17 9.52 10.86
CA VAL A 49 9.22 10.51 11.12
C VAL A 49 8.89 11.85 10.47
N ALA A 50 8.41 11.82 9.23
CA ALA A 50 8.03 13.04 8.52
C ALA A 50 6.91 13.79 9.25
N ALA A 51 5.92 13.05 9.79
CA ALA A 51 4.81 13.65 10.51
C ALA A 51 5.24 14.32 11.82
N LEU A 52 6.24 13.76 12.49
CA LEU A 52 6.64 14.21 13.82
C LEU A 52 7.79 15.21 13.78
N ALA A 53 8.66 15.16 12.78
CA ALA A 53 9.92 15.90 12.79
C ALA A 53 10.19 16.71 11.51
N GLU A 54 9.36 16.58 10.49
CA GLU A 54 9.58 17.24 9.22
C GLU A 54 8.36 18.08 8.84
N ASP A 55 8.24 18.43 7.55
CA ASP A 55 7.17 19.30 7.09
C ASP A 55 6.08 18.55 6.34
N LYS A 56 5.03 19.28 5.95
CA LYS A 56 3.88 18.69 5.24
C LYS A 56 4.25 18.13 3.89
N ALA A 57 5.20 18.75 3.19
CA ALA A 57 5.63 18.27 1.88
C ALA A 57 6.33 16.92 2.01
N SER A 58 7.17 16.75 3.03
CA SER A 58 7.86 15.49 3.31
C SER A 58 6.83 14.40 3.67
N LEU A 59 5.87 14.73 4.51
CA LEU A 59 4.82 13.76 4.88
C LEU A 59 4.00 13.35 3.65
N THR A 60 3.67 14.30 2.78
CA THR A 60 2.93 14.00 1.56
C THR A 60 3.68 12.99 0.69
N GLY A 61 4.99 13.22 0.50
CA GLY A 61 5.82 12.30 -0.28
C GLY A 61 5.92 10.92 0.34
N GLU A 62 6.14 10.85 1.65
CA GLU A 62 6.26 9.57 2.34
C GLU A 62 4.93 8.82 2.36
N ALA A 63 3.81 9.53 2.50
CA ALA A 63 2.49 8.90 2.43
C ALA A 63 2.24 8.29 1.04
N ALA A 64 2.64 8.99 -0.02
CA ALA A 64 2.52 8.46 -1.38
C ALA A 64 3.37 7.21 -1.56
N ASP A 65 4.61 7.22 -1.03
CA ASP A 65 5.51 6.06 -1.09
C ASP A 65 4.91 4.88 -0.32
N MET A 66 4.28 5.13 0.82
CA MET A 66 3.66 4.09 1.61
C MET A 66 2.49 3.45 0.86
N ILE A 67 1.62 4.27 0.27
CA ILE A 67 0.50 3.76 -0.52
C ILE A 67 1.01 2.96 -1.72
N PHE A 68 2.04 3.46 -2.40
CA PHE A 68 2.63 2.77 -3.55
C PHE A 68 3.10 1.37 -3.16
N HIS A 69 3.89 1.25 -2.08
CA HIS A 69 4.41 -0.05 -1.66
C HIS A 69 3.32 -0.97 -1.13
N LEU A 70 2.28 -0.41 -0.48
CA LEU A 70 1.11 -1.19 -0.09
C LEU A 70 0.43 -1.78 -1.32
N MET A 71 0.28 -0.98 -2.38
CA MET A 71 -0.35 -1.46 -3.62
C MET A 71 0.46 -2.59 -4.28
N VAL A 72 1.79 -2.51 -4.22
CA VAL A 72 2.65 -3.59 -4.74
C VAL A 72 2.46 -4.87 -3.92
N LEU A 73 2.40 -4.73 -2.59
CA LEU A 73 2.19 -5.89 -1.71
C LEU A 73 0.85 -6.56 -1.98
N LEU A 74 -0.21 -5.75 -2.14
CA LEU A 74 -1.54 -6.29 -2.45
C LEU A 74 -1.52 -7.05 -3.78
N ALA A 75 -0.86 -6.48 -4.79
CA ALA A 75 -0.75 -7.12 -6.11
C ALA A 75 0.01 -8.45 -6.00
N ASP A 76 1.10 -8.49 -5.23
CA ASP A 76 1.87 -9.71 -5.03
C ASP A 76 1.05 -10.80 -4.33
N ALA A 77 0.19 -10.39 -3.41
CA ALA A 77 -0.66 -11.32 -2.65
C ALA A 77 -1.98 -11.64 -3.36
N ASP A 78 -2.19 -11.11 -4.54
CA ASP A 78 -3.42 -11.28 -5.32
C ASP A 78 -4.66 -10.80 -4.57
N VAL A 79 -4.52 -9.69 -3.83
CA VAL A 79 -5.64 -9.04 -3.15
C VAL A 79 -6.05 -7.81 -3.97
N PRO A 80 -7.23 -7.82 -4.59
CA PRO A 80 -7.69 -6.67 -5.38
C PRO A 80 -7.91 -5.43 -4.51
N LEU A 81 -7.59 -4.27 -5.05
CA LEU A 81 -7.88 -3.00 -4.36
C LEU A 81 -9.38 -2.91 -4.01
N ALA A 82 -10.25 -3.39 -4.90
CA ALA A 82 -11.70 -3.36 -4.66
C ALA A 82 -12.08 -4.07 -3.36
N ASP A 83 -11.38 -5.13 -2.99
CA ASP A 83 -11.66 -5.86 -1.75
C ASP A 83 -11.30 -5.02 -0.52
N VAL A 84 -10.19 -4.28 -0.59
CA VAL A 84 -9.78 -3.39 0.49
C VAL A 84 -10.79 -2.25 0.65
N LEU A 85 -11.22 -1.68 -0.48
CA LEU A 85 -12.21 -0.60 -0.45
C LEU A 85 -13.56 -1.10 0.08
N ALA A 86 -13.97 -2.31 -0.30
CA ALA A 86 -15.20 -2.90 0.21
C ALA A 86 -15.14 -3.09 1.73
N GLU A 87 -13.98 -3.50 2.25
CA GLU A 87 -13.80 -3.65 3.68
C GLU A 87 -13.90 -2.30 4.41
N LEU A 88 -13.32 -1.26 3.83
CA LEU A 88 -13.44 0.09 4.40
C LEU A 88 -14.89 0.57 4.38
N GLU A 89 -15.62 0.31 3.29
CA GLU A 89 -17.03 0.66 3.20
C GLU A 89 -17.86 -0.09 4.25
N ARG A 90 -17.55 -1.36 4.47
CA ARG A 90 -18.22 -2.16 5.51
C ARG A 90 -18.07 -1.53 6.89
N ARG A 91 -16.94 -0.88 7.14
CA ARG A 91 -16.65 -0.24 8.43
C ARG A 91 -17.26 1.16 8.58
N GLU A 92 -17.81 1.72 7.51
CA GLU A 92 -18.44 3.04 7.59
C GLU A 92 -19.58 3.01 8.60
N GLY A 93 -19.63 4.02 9.46
CA GLY A 93 -20.65 4.10 10.50
C GLY A 93 -20.41 3.22 11.71
N THR A 94 -19.34 2.41 11.72
CA THR A 94 -18.99 1.57 12.87
C THR A 94 -17.80 2.17 13.60
N SER A 95 -17.89 2.30 14.95
CA SER A 95 -16.79 2.86 15.71
C SER A 95 -15.56 1.94 15.69
N GLY A 96 -14.38 2.52 15.86
CA GLY A 96 -13.15 1.74 15.92
C GLY A 96 -13.14 0.72 17.04
N HIS A 97 -13.75 1.06 18.18
CA HIS A 97 -13.87 0.14 19.31
C HIS A 97 -14.76 -1.05 18.98
N ASP A 98 -15.91 -0.78 18.35
CA ASP A 98 -16.83 -1.84 17.95
C ASP A 98 -16.19 -2.77 16.92
N GLU A 99 -15.43 -2.22 15.96
CA GLU A 99 -14.74 -3.00 14.96
C GLU A 99 -13.70 -3.92 15.59
N LYS A 100 -12.91 -3.41 16.53
CA LYS A 100 -11.91 -4.21 17.22
C LYS A 100 -12.55 -5.33 18.02
N ALA A 101 -13.67 -5.05 18.70
CA ALA A 101 -14.39 -6.06 19.48
C ALA A 101 -14.86 -7.20 18.56
N GLY A 102 -15.38 -6.87 17.38
CA GLY A 102 -15.83 -7.87 16.42
C GLY A 102 -14.69 -8.74 15.92
N ARG A 103 -13.50 -8.16 15.72
CA ARG A 103 -12.35 -8.92 15.19
C ARG A 103 -11.68 -9.79 16.23
N SER A 104 -11.78 -9.42 17.50
CA SER A 104 -11.10 -10.17 18.57
C SER A 104 -11.87 -11.40 18.99
N ALA A 105 -13.05 -11.59 18.47
CA ALA A 105 -13.90 -12.75 18.79
C ALA A 105 -13.50 -14.03 18.02
#